data_55303cb613c79b2cd87fb071f8258091
#
_entry.id   55303cb613c79b2cd87fb071f8258091
#
_cell.length_a   1.000
_cell.length_b   1.000
_cell.length_c   1.000
_cell.angle_alpha   90.00
_cell.angle_beta   90.00
_cell.angle_gamma   90.00
#
_symmetry.space_group_name_H-M   'P 1'
#
loop_
_entity.id
_entity.type
_entity.pdbx_description
1 polymer ?
#
loop_
_entity_poly.entity_id
_entity_poly.type
_entity_poly.pdbx_seq_one_letter_code
_entity_poly.pdbx_strand_id
1 'polypeptide(L)'
;NYKWFAASYTMKPSVSGISTLNGKRFVPFSYQIVPAFFEMPAVFEYSLAGNLPSGWILDPATGIISGKATEEASGSFSVMISNATDGESVEKTYTYSIVPKPCDILSIQPESLPSRAVTGAFYQQFTLENGEGKIVWTAENLPKGLSLDPDKGLLNGILQQTGELSFTIKAREESGCETSRSYTINAEEFNYSLAPNLKWINQIYGSEAFDHAKVNSIDKDGNVWVAASYFSATFSDEVSFPNIGNTDALVAKYNGIDGSFMWARTIGGSPVSGRNEQGQAIVTDVMTGDGVFTGIITPDARIGTLNETDSFPTNGGRDIGVIRFDKDGNKIWHKVFGSAKDWEAGINATFDKKGNIYVIGYTNDGDIVIPMADGSSETLAGTSVDVVIIKLNGDGEGLWAKRLGTVNKGEEIYGL
;
A
#
# COMPACT_ATOMS: atom_id res chain seq x y z
N ASN A 1 18.15 44.52 74.56
CA ASN A 1 17.54 44.94 73.30
C ASN A 1 18.09 44.06 72.14
N TYR A 2 17.39 42.97 71.88
CA TYR A 2 17.68 42.17 70.65
C TYR A 2 16.95 42.82 69.49
N LYS A 3 17.69 43.32 68.51
CA LYS A 3 17.14 43.74 67.23
C LYS A 3 17.03 42.54 66.30
N TRP A 4 15.81 42.11 66.00
CA TRP A 4 15.54 41.14 64.99
C TRP A 4 15.60 41.86 63.62
N PHE A 5 16.51 41.42 62.78
CA PHE A 5 16.51 41.81 61.36
C PHE A 5 15.73 40.79 60.58
N ALA A 6 14.57 41.10 60.10
CA ALA A 6 13.89 40.32 59.10
C ALA A 6 14.52 40.69 57.74
N ALA A 7 15.28 39.78 57.15
CA ALA A 7 15.69 39.88 55.77
C ALA A 7 14.64 39.13 54.94
N SER A 8 13.90 39.83 54.12
CA SER A 8 13.08 39.19 53.12
C SER A 8 13.97 38.82 51.93
N TYR A 9 14.16 37.54 51.69
CA TYR A 9 14.78 37.02 50.49
C TYR A 9 13.66 36.70 49.49
N THR A 10 13.59 37.45 48.43
CA THR A 10 12.80 37.06 47.25
C THR A 10 13.65 36.11 46.44
N MET A 11 13.28 34.84 46.42
CA MET A 11 13.90 33.88 45.50
C MET A 11 13.46 34.19 44.10
N LYS A 12 14.40 34.34 43.17
CA LYS A 12 14.07 34.55 41.75
C LYS A 12 13.64 33.27 41.10
N PRO A 13 12.67 33.30 40.19
CA PRO A 13 12.31 32.16 39.34
C PRO A 13 13.54 31.52 38.70
N SER A 14 13.58 30.21 38.70
CA SER A 14 14.68 29.46 38.10
C SER A 14 14.16 28.13 37.49
N VAL A 15 15.04 27.44 36.78
CA VAL A 15 14.75 26.13 36.21
C VAL A 15 15.81 25.14 36.70
N SER A 16 15.36 24.10 37.37
CA SER A 16 16.23 23.06 37.87
C SER A 16 16.59 22.03 36.75
N GLY A 17 17.56 21.16 37.06
CA GLY A 17 17.96 20.07 36.18
C GLY A 17 19.07 20.43 35.18
N ILE A 18 19.35 19.50 34.29
CA ILE A 18 20.47 19.57 33.34
C ILE A 18 20.24 20.66 32.28
N SER A 19 21.32 21.17 31.70
CA SER A 19 21.29 22.12 30.58
C SER A 19 21.82 21.52 29.28
N THR A 20 22.29 20.28 29.32
CA THR A 20 22.76 19.55 28.14
C THR A 20 21.91 18.31 27.93
N LEU A 21 21.26 18.22 26.78
CA LEU A 21 20.38 17.14 26.40
C LEU A 21 21.09 16.26 25.37
N ASN A 22 21.28 15.00 25.68
CA ASN A 22 21.95 14.05 24.80
C ASN A 22 20.92 13.08 24.22
N GLY A 23 20.80 13.04 22.92
CA GLY A 23 19.93 12.13 22.20
C GLY A 23 20.70 11.21 21.25
N LYS A 24 20.02 10.19 20.76
CA LYS A 24 20.50 9.34 19.68
C LYS A 24 19.47 9.38 18.56
N ARG A 25 19.94 9.40 17.32
CA ARG A 25 19.02 9.39 16.15
C ARG A 25 18.10 8.16 16.20
N PHE A 26 16.82 8.35 15.93
CA PHE A 26 15.72 7.36 15.96
C PHE A 26 15.43 6.71 17.31
N VAL A 27 16.14 7.04 18.35
CA VAL A 27 15.82 6.57 19.72
C VAL A 27 14.83 7.53 20.36
N PRO A 28 13.75 7.04 21.02
CA PRO A 28 12.86 7.89 21.77
C PRO A 28 13.61 8.68 22.85
N PHE A 29 13.31 9.96 22.91
CA PHE A 29 13.85 10.88 23.91
C PHE A 29 12.70 11.52 24.68
N SER A 30 12.90 11.75 25.98
CA SER A 30 11.96 12.53 26.79
C SER A 30 12.72 13.22 27.91
N TYR A 31 12.42 14.50 28.09
CA TYR A 31 12.97 15.31 29.16
C TYR A 31 11.90 16.26 29.70
N GLN A 32 11.71 16.28 31.01
CA GLN A 32 10.81 17.19 31.72
C GLN A 32 11.54 18.42 32.18
N ILE A 33 11.10 19.60 31.77
CA ILE A 33 11.55 20.88 32.32
C ILE A 33 10.88 21.08 33.68
N VAL A 34 11.67 21.38 34.71
CA VAL A 34 11.18 21.53 36.07
C VAL A 34 11.38 22.96 36.55
N PRO A 35 10.32 23.78 36.59
CA PRO A 35 10.36 25.12 37.17
C PRO A 35 10.66 25.07 38.68
N ALA A 36 11.33 26.09 39.20
CA ALA A 36 11.65 26.21 40.61
C ALA A 36 11.58 27.69 41.08
N PHE A 37 11.22 27.86 42.32
CA PHE A 37 11.15 29.20 43.00
C PHE A 37 10.17 30.20 42.38
N PHE A 38 9.07 29.70 41.82
CA PHE A 38 7.92 30.51 41.44
C PHE A 38 6.95 30.69 42.59
N GLU A 39 6.24 31.79 42.68
CA GLU A 39 5.17 31.94 43.65
C GLU A 39 4.00 30.98 43.34
N MET A 40 3.39 30.48 44.41
CA MET A 40 2.28 29.51 44.29
C MET A 40 0.94 30.18 44.60
N PRO A 41 -0.17 29.84 43.93
CA PRO A 41 -0.30 28.78 42.90
C PRO A 41 0.28 29.20 41.57
N ALA A 42 0.96 28.27 40.87
CA ALA A 42 1.56 28.51 39.55
C ALA A 42 0.94 27.64 38.50
N VAL A 43 0.60 28.24 37.36
CA VAL A 43 0.22 27.56 36.13
C VAL A 43 1.28 27.90 35.09
N PHE A 44 2.04 26.90 34.66
CA PHE A 44 3.17 27.16 33.77
C PHE A 44 2.80 27.00 32.28
N GLU A 45 3.33 27.90 31.48
CA GLU A 45 3.34 27.85 30.03
C GLU A 45 4.79 27.88 29.54
N TYR A 46 5.05 27.05 28.52
CA TYR A 46 6.38 26.89 27.97
C TYR A 46 6.40 27.32 26.51
N SER A 47 7.31 28.23 26.17
CA SER A 47 7.50 28.68 24.80
C SER A 47 8.95 28.50 24.35
N LEU A 48 9.11 28.13 23.08
CA LEU A 48 10.41 27.84 22.49
C LEU A 48 10.99 29.10 21.83
N ALA A 49 12.27 29.39 22.10
CA ALA A 49 13.07 30.34 21.35
C ALA A 49 14.23 29.58 20.66
N GLY A 50 14.30 29.66 19.34
CA GLY A 50 15.19 28.87 18.51
C GLY A 50 14.51 27.59 17.99
N ASN A 51 15.30 26.65 17.54
CA ASN A 51 14.80 25.39 16.95
C ASN A 51 15.25 24.19 17.78
N LEU A 52 14.31 23.30 18.03
CA LEU A 52 14.62 21.95 18.52
C LEU A 52 15.28 21.11 17.43
N PRO A 53 16.04 20.06 17.80
CA PRO A 53 16.46 19.05 16.83
C PRO A 53 15.27 18.52 16.02
N SER A 54 15.47 18.26 14.74
CA SER A 54 14.45 17.67 13.89
C SER A 54 13.88 16.39 14.51
N GLY A 55 12.55 16.33 14.65
CA GLY A 55 11.83 15.21 15.28
C GLY A 55 11.64 15.30 16.80
N TRP A 56 12.14 16.38 17.48
CA TRP A 56 11.76 16.70 18.85
C TRP A 56 10.68 17.77 18.88
N ILE A 57 9.81 17.70 19.88
CA ILE A 57 8.74 18.68 20.14
C ILE A 57 8.77 19.08 21.61
N LEU A 58 8.38 20.33 21.89
CA LEU A 58 8.08 20.83 23.21
C LEU A 58 6.56 20.87 23.38
N ASP A 59 6.06 20.25 24.44
CA ASP A 59 4.67 20.42 24.85
C ASP A 59 4.55 21.72 25.66
N PRO A 60 3.81 22.74 25.15
CA PRO A 60 3.72 24.04 25.78
C PRO A 60 2.96 24.05 27.11
N ALA A 61 2.15 23.05 27.39
CA ALA A 61 1.38 22.94 28.63
C ALA A 61 2.12 22.16 29.72
N THR A 62 2.89 21.16 29.34
CA THR A 62 3.57 20.27 30.31
C THR A 62 5.07 20.56 30.45
N GLY A 63 5.68 21.22 29.49
CA GLY A 63 7.12 21.45 29.44
C GLY A 63 7.93 20.18 29.17
N ILE A 64 7.31 19.16 28.58
CA ILE A 64 7.99 17.94 28.15
C ILE A 64 8.58 18.17 26.76
N ILE A 65 9.89 17.96 26.63
CA ILE A 65 10.56 17.83 25.34
C ILE A 65 10.61 16.33 25.01
N SER A 66 10.01 15.93 23.89
CA SER A 66 9.96 14.51 23.52
C SER A 66 10.02 14.31 22.01
N GLY A 67 10.29 13.08 21.58
CA GLY A 67 10.31 12.69 20.16
C GLY A 67 11.47 11.78 19.81
N LYS A 68 11.67 11.59 18.50
CA LYS A 68 12.82 10.85 17.94
C LYS A 68 13.58 11.77 16.99
N ALA A 69 14.80 12.11 17.31
CA ALA A 69 15.62 12.93 16.41
C ALA A 69 15.85 12.20 15.07
N THR A 70 15.66 12.90 13.96
CA THR A 70 15.79 12.34 12.61
C THR A 70 17.19 12.57 12.00
N GLU A 71 17.98 13.47 12.58
CA GLU A 71 19.30 13.87 12.08
C GLU A 71 20.30 13.94 13.22
N GLU A 72 21.57 13.74 12.90
CA GLU A 72 22.68 14.04 13.78
C GLU A 72 22.92 15.54 13.80
N ALA A 73 22.92 16.12 14.98
CA ALA A 73 23.05 17.55 15.12
C ALA A 73 23.56 17.93 16.51
N SER A 74 24.15 19.09 16.62
CA SER A 74 24.42 19.74 17.89
C SER A 74 24.06 21.21 17.80
N GLY A 75 23.63 21.79 18.91
CA GLY A 75 23.21 23.19 18.92
C GLY A 75 22.67 23.60 20.27
N SER A 76 21.90 24.69 20.26
CA SER A 76 21.24 25.19 21.45
C SER A 76 19.87 25.78 21.10
N PHE A 77 18.99 25.80 22.08
CA PHE A 77 17.70 26.47 22.03
C PHE A 77 17.40 26.99 23.45
N SER A 78 16.50 27.95 23.55
CA SER A 78 16.02 28.44 24.85
C SER A 78 14.53 28.12 25.01
N VAL A 79 14.15 27.90 26.27
CA VAL A 79 12.74 27.79 26.65
C VAL A 79 12.43 28.88 27.67
N MET A 80 11.43 29.69 27.37
CA MET A 80 10.83 30.62 28.29
C MET A 80 9.74 29.87 29.07
N ILE A 81 9.84 29.91 30.38
CA ILE A 81 8.83 29.40 31.30
C ILE A 81 8.16 30.59 31.94
N SER A 82 6.85 30.71 31.79
CA SER A 82 6.06 31.77 32.40
C SER A 82 4.99 31.23 33.32
N ASN A 83 4.76 31.88 34.43
CA ASN A 83 3.63 31.60 35.29
C ASN A 83 2.44 32.45 34.83
N ALA A 84 1.41 31.81 34.29
CA ALA A 84 0.19 32.47 33.80
C ALA A 84 -0.59 33.18 34.89
N THR A 85 -0.30 32.93 36.18
CA THR A 85 -1.01 33.52 37.33
C THR A 85 -0.51 34.93 37.67
N ASP A 86 0.78 35.18 37.61
CA ASP A 86 1.41 36.45 38.03
C ASP A 86 2.29 37.10 36.97
N GLY A 87 2.57 36.38 35.87
CA GLY A 87 3.39 36.85 34.75
C GLY A 87 4.90 36.73 34.98
N GLU A 88 5.34 36.14 36.12
CA GLU A 88 6.76 35.87 36.33
C GLU A 88 7.28 34.90 35.25
N SER A 89 8.49 35.15 34.79
CA SER A 89 9.09 34.28 33.75
C SER A 89 10.59 34.11 33.93
N VAL A 90 11.10 33.01 33.42
CA VAL A 90 12.52 32.71 33.36
C VAL A 90 12.85 32.00 32.04
N GLU A 91 13.96 32.39 31.46
CA GLU A 91 14.50 31.74 30.27
C GLU A 91 15.65 30.80 30.67
N LYS A 92 15.65 29.61 30.09
CA LYS A 92 16.76 28.68 30.22
C LYS A 92 17.23 28.19 28.86
N THR A 93 18.51 28.34 28.62
CA THR A 93 19.15 27.80 27.42
C THR A 93 19.59 26.37 27.64
N TYR A 94 19.29 25.54 26.68
CA TYR A 94 19.70 24.13 26.60
C TYR A 94 20.67 23.97 25.43
N THR A 95 21.73 23.21 25.63
CA THR A 95 22.54 22.66 24.55
C THR A 95 22.11 21.23 24.26
N TYR A 96 22.26 20.79 23.03
CA TYR A 96 21.95 19.40 22.68
C TYR A 96 23.02 18.79 21.79
N SER A 97 23.13 17.46 21.88
CA SER A 97 23.98 16.64 21.01
C SER A 97 23.19 15.38 20.63
N ILE A 98 22.94 15.21 19.34
CA ILE A 98 22.34 14.03 18.76
C ILE A 98 23.43 13.23 18.07
N VAL A 99 23.74 12.08 18.62
CA VAL A 99 24.75 11.16 18.07
C VAL A 99 24.12 10.11 17.15
N PRO A 100 24.93 9.35 16.36
CA PRO A 100 24.43 8.27 15.51
C PRO A 100 23.53 7.30 16.26
N LYS A 101 22.59 6.71 15.53
CA LYS A 101 21.74 5.65 16.09
C LYS A 101 22.56 4.42 16.45
N PRO A 102 22.20 3.69 17.50
CA PRO A 102 22.84 2.40 17.79
C PRO A 102 22.32 1.33 16.78
N CYS A 103 23.20 0.40 16.40
CA CYS A 103 22.84 -0.65 15.44
C CYS A 103 21.82 -1.68 16.01
N ASP A 104 21.74 -1.82 17.32
CA ASP A 104 20.85 -2.77 18.02
C ASP A 104 19.36 -2.42 17.94
N ILE A 105 19.01 -1.25 17.41
CA ILE A 105 17.60 -0.88 17.15
C ILE A 105 17.09 -1.35 15.79
N LEU A 106 17.95 -1.89 14.93
CA LEU A 106 17.56 -2.42 13.64
C LEU A 106 16.76 -3.72 13.81
N SER A 107 15.65 -3.84 13.11
CA SER A 107 14.80 -5.04 13.16
C SER A 107 14.32 -5.42 11.75
N ILE A 108 14.56 -6.68 11.37
CA ILE A 108 14.05 -7.21 10.10
C ILE A 108 12.60 -7.67 10.29
N GLN A 109 11.73 -7.20 9.40
CA GLN A 109 10.32 -7.62 9.34
C GLN A 109 10.04 -8.42 8.06
N PRO A 110 9.07 -9.36 8.10
CA PRO A 110 8.26 -9.80 9.23
C PRO A 110 9.06 -10.64 10.24
N GLU A 111 8.54 -10.79 11.45
CA GLU A 111 9.20 -11.58 12.51
C GLU A 111 9.18 -13.09 12.26
N SER A 112 8.20 -13.58 11.52
CA SER A 112 8.04 -14.99 11.19
C SER A 112 7.50 -15.15 9.77
N LEU A 113 7.66 -16.33 9.20
CA LEU A 113 7.17 -16.70 7.88
C LEU A 113 6.09 -17.78 7.99
N PRO A 114 5.07 -17.76 7.12
CA PRO A 114 4.05 -18.81 7.08
C PRO A 114 4.61 -20.10 6.51
N SER A 115 4.00 -21.23 6.88
CA SER A 115 4.24 -22.52 6.23
C SER A 115 3.88 -22.48 4.75
N ARG A 116 4.58 -23.25 3.91
CA ARG A 116 4.38 -23.28 2.46
C ARG A 116 4.43 -24.70 1.93
N ALA A 117 3.65 -24.95 0.89
CA ALA A 117 3.78 -26.18 0.11
C ALA A 117 5.01 -26.10 -0.80
N VAL A 118 5.68 -27.23 -1.02
CA VAL A 118 6.94 -27.31 -1.80
C VAL A 118 6.81 -26.79 -3.23
N THR A 119 5.67 -26.99 -3.84
CA THR A 119 5.42 -26.58 -5.24
C THR A 119 4.82 -25.19 -5.36
N GLY A 120 4.59 -24.53 -4.24
CA GLY A 120 4.04 -23.17 -4.22
C GLY A 120 5.10 -22.12 -4.52
N ALA A 121 4.74 -21.11 -5.30
CA ALA A 121 5.55 -19.92 -5.44
C ALA A 121 5.70 -19.24 -4.07
N PHE A 122 6.92 -18.87 -3.72
CA PHE A 122 7.24 -18.19 -2.49
C PHE A 122 7.63 -16.75 -2.78
N TYR A 123 6.99 -15.83 -2.09
CA TYR A 123 7.27 -14.40 -2.19
C TYR A 123 7.20 -13.79 -0.79
N GLN A 124 8.29 -13.18 -0.37
CA GLN A 124 8.34 -12.45 0.88
C GLN A 124 9.19 -11.20 0.73
N GLN A 125 8.59 -10.06 0.97
CA GLN A 125 9.33 -8.81 1.10
C GLN A 125 9.81 -8.67 2.53
N PHE A 126 11.12 -8.45 2.70
CA PHE A 126 11.69 -8.03 3.97
C PHE A 126 11.86 -6.52 4.00
N THR A 127 11.64 -5.93 5.17
CA THR A 127 11.89 -4.53 5.46
C THR A 127 12.78 -4.39 6.68
N LEU A 128 13.54 -3.31 6.76
CA LEU A 128 14.40 -3.00 7.89
C LEU A 128 13.82 -1.82 8.66
N GLU A 129 13.27 -2.09 9.84
CA GLU A 129 12.82 -1.03 10.75
C GLU A 129 14.02 -0.24 11.28
N ASN A 130 13.86 1.08 11.36
CA ASN A 130 14.90 2.05 11.71
C ASN A 130 16.13 1.99 10.78
N GLY A 131 16.04 1.33 9.63
CA GLY A 131 17.06 1.30 8.60
C GLY A 131 17.12 2.61 7.80
N GLU A 132 18.28 2.94 7.26
CA GLU A 132 18.53 4.17 6.51
C GLU A 132 19.41 3.96 5.29
N GLY A 133 19.22 4.85 4.30
CA GLY A 133 19.99 4.83 3.09
C GLY A 133 19.78 3.54 2.29
N LYS A 134 20.82 3.16 1.53
CA LYS A 134 20.80 1.90 0.79
C LYS A 134 20.98 0.72 1.74
N ILE A 135 20.06 -0.25 1.64
CA ILE A 135 20.12 -1.50 2.40
C ILE A 135 20.57 -2.61 1.46
N VAL A 136 21.56 -3.37 1.89
CA VAL A 136 22.05 -4.56 1.20
C VAL A 136 21.59 -5.79 1.98
N TRP A 137 20.89 -6.68 1.28
CA TRP A 137 20.35 -7.90 1.83
C TRP A 137 21.18 -9.11 1.44
N THR A 138 21.43 -9.98 2.39
CA THR A 138 22.09 -11.27 2.17
C THR A 138 21.38 -12.38 2.94
N ALA A 139 21.61 -13.62 2.55
CA ALA A 139 21.04 -14.77 3.22
C ALA A 139 22.06 -15.88 3.40
N GLU A 140 21.91 -16.64 4.47
CA GLU A 140 22.69 -17.85 4.76
C GLU A 140 21.76 -19.04 4.81
N ASN A 141 22.22 -20.16 4.27
CA ASN A 141 21.48 -21.45 4.24
C ASN A 141 20.10 -21.36 3.57
N LEU A 142 19.96 -20.54 2.53
CA LEU A 142 18.72 -20.42 1.81
C LEU A 142 18.23 -21.78 1.31
N PRO A 143 16.94 -22.13 1.53
CA PRO A 143 16.36 -23.35 0.99
C PRO A 143 16.49 -23.42 -0.53
N LYS A 144 16.74 -24.63 -1.04
CA LYS A 144 16.88 -24.83 -2.48
C LYS A 144 15.63 -24.39 -3.24
N GLY A 145 15.85 -23.62 -4.29
CA GLY A 145 14.79 -23.06 -5.13
C GLY A 145 14.35 -21.64 -4.74
N LEU A 146 14.82 -21.11 -3.60
CA LEU A 146 14.62 -19.70 -3.22
C LEU A 146 15.83 -18.85 -3.58
N SER A 147 15.58 -17.59 -3.88
CA SER A 147 16.59 -16.56 -4.10
C SER A 147 16.19 -15.25 -3.43
N LEU A 148 17.18 -14.51 -2.92
CA LEU A 148 16.99 -13.20 -2.31
C LEU A 148 17.54 -12.12 -3.24
N ASP A 149 16.71 -11.12 -3.55
CA ASP A 149 17.15 -9.91 -4.25
C ASP A 149 17.96 -9.04 -3.26
N PRO A 150 19.27 -8.83 -3.50
CA PRO A 150 20.12 -8.15 -2.54
C PRO A 150 19.85 -6.64 -2.41
N ASP A 151 19.23 -6.01 -3.39
CA ASP A 151 18.92 -4.59 -3.36
C ASP A 151 17.51 -4.30 -2.81
N LYS A 152 16.57 -5.27 -2.95
CA LYS A 152 15.19 -5.07 -2.57
C LYS A 152 14.76 -5.81 -1.31
N GLY A 153 15.54 -6.81 -0.86
CA GLY A 153 15.13 -7.68 0.24
C GLY A 153 13.93 -8.58 -0.11
N LEU A 154 13.73 -8.87 -1.40
CA LEU A 154 12.67 -9.75 -1.87
C LEU A 154 13.18 -11.19 -1.94
N LEU A 155 12.63 -12.06 -1.09
CA LEU A 155 12.82 -13.50 -1.16
C LEU A 155 11.76 -14.12 -2.06
N ASN A 156 12.16 -14.78 -3.13
CA ASN A 156 11.26 -15.43 -4.07
C ASN A 156 11.78 -16.75 -4.59
N GLY A 157 10.91 -17.54 -5.21
CA GLY A 157 11.25 -18.78 -5.87
C GLY A 157 10.21 -19.88 -5.63
N ILE A 158 10.62 -21.13 -5.90
CA ILE A 158 9.80 -22.31 -5.64
C ILE A 158 10.61 -23.25 -4.74
N LEU A 159 10.09 -23.55 -3.56
CA LEU A 159 10.72 -24.49 -2.64
C LEU A 159 10.86 -25.86 -3.32
N GLN A 160 12.06 -26.45 -3.24
CA GLN A 160 12.39 -27.76 -3.81
C GLN A 160 12.76 -28.80 -2.74
N GLN A 161 12.51 -28.49 -1.48
CA GLN A 161 12.81 -29.34 -0.33
C GLN A 161 11.62 -29.38 0.61
N THR A 162 11.41 -30.49 1.28
CA THR A 162 10.37 -30.69 2.31
C THR A 162 10.99 -30.68 3.70
N GLY A 163 10.14 -30.51 4.71
CA GLY A 163 10.52 -30.52 6.12
C GLY A 163 10.71 -29.13 6.71
N GLU A 164 11.34 -29.09 7.85
CA GLU A 164 11.68 -27.86 8.54
C GLU A 164 12.97 -27.25 7.94
N LEU A 165 12.84 -26.12 7.29
CA LEU A 165 13.91 -25.43 6.57
C LEU A 165 14.26 -24.14 7.27
N SER A 166 15.46 -24.07 7.86
CA SER A 166 15.93 -22.90 8.57
C SER A 166 16.98 -22.15 7.77
N PHE A 167 16.89 -20.82 7.75
CA PHE A 167 17.84 -19.92 7.09
C PHE A 167 17.91 -18.59 7.81
N THR A 168 18.91 -17.77 7.50
CA THR A 168 19.08 -16.46 8.11
C THR A 168 19.11 -15.38 7.05
N ILE A 169 18.33 -14.32 7.26
CA ILE A 169 18.38 -13.09 6.47
C ILE A 169 19.22 -12.07 7.23
N LYS A 170 20.10 -11.39 6.53
CA LYS A 170 20.92 -10.29 7.05
C LYS A 170 20.63 -9.03 6.26
N ALA A 171 20.58 -7.91 6.96
CA ALA A 171 20.42 -6.58 6.37
C ALA A 171 21.54 -5.67 6.85
N ARG A 172 22.23 -5.04 5.93
CA ARG A 172 23.29 -4.06 6.19
C ARG A 172 22.93 -2.75 5.53
N GLU A 173 22.90 -1.69 6.29
CA GLU A 173 22.68 -0.34 5.77
C GLU A 173 23.97 0.38 5.39
N GLU A 174 23.86 1.49 4.67
CA GLU A 174 24.98 2.26 4.15
C GLU A 174 25.90 2.77 5.26
N SER A 175 25.41 3.07 6.44
CA SER A 175 26.20 3.47 7.61
C SER A 175 27.14 2.37 8.14
N GLY A 176 26.94 1.13 7.69
CA GLY A 176 27.68 -0.05 8.11
C GLY A 176 27.02 -0.84 9.23
N CYS A 177 25.93 -0.36 9.82
CA CYS A 177 25.15 -1.13 10.79
C CYS A 177 24.52 -2.37 10.11
N GLU A 178 24.56 -3.49 10.81
CA GLU A 178 24.04 -4.77 10.33
C GLU A 178 23.17 -5.44 11.40
N THR A 179 22.15 -6.13 10.95
CA THR A 179 21.32 -7.01 11.80
C THR A 179 20.96 -8.28 11.04
N SER A 180 20.58 -9.31 11.77
CA SER A 180 20.16 -10.59 11.19
C SER A 180 18.96 -11.17 11.90
N ARG A 181 18.17 -11.96 11.18
CA ARG A 181 17.05 -12.73 11.74
C ARG A 181 17.01 -14.11 11.10
N SER A 182 16.88 -15.12 11.94
CA SER A 182 16.69 -16.50 11.50
C SER A 182 15.22 -16.80 11.32
N TYR A 183 14.91 -17.54 10.27
CA TYR A 183 13.56 -17.96 9.89
C TYR A 183 13.52 -19.46 9.73
N THR A 184 12.35 -20.01 10.00
CA THR A 184 12.04 -21.40 9.75
C THR A 184 10.76 -21.48 8.93
N ILE A 185 10.79 -22.27 7.85
CA ILE A 185 9.64 -22.57 7.00
C ILE A 185 9.36 -24.07 7.15
N ASN A 186 8.14 -24.45 7.50
CA ASN A 186 7.66 -25.82 7.36
C ASN A 186 7.19 -26.01 5.92
N ALA A 187 8.00 -26.73 5.13
CA ALA A 187 7.69 -27.07 3.75
C ALA A 187 7.04 -28.46 3.67
N GLU A 188 5.76 -28.49 3.38
CA GLU A 188 5.00 -29.73 3.26
C GLU A 188 5.16 -30.34 1.86
N GLU A 189 5.18 -31.66 1.78
CA GLU A 189 5.20 -32.38 0.51
C GLU A 189 3.85 -32.20 -0.20
N PHE A 190 3.90 -31.73 -1.45
CA PHE A 190 2.68 -31.70 -2.26
C PHE A 190 2.33 -33.11 -2.69
N ASN A 191 1.30 -33.66 -2.11
CA ASN A 191 0.88 -35.01 -2.40
C ASN A 191 0.10 -35.10 -3.73
N TYR A 192 0.80 -35.34 -4.83
CA TYR A 192 0.20 -35.59 -6.15
C TYR A 192 -0.50 -36.96 -6.29
N SER A 193 -0.48 -37.80 -5.26
CA SER A 193 -0.99 -39.18 -5.38
C SER A 193 -2.52 -39.27 -5.41
N LEU A 194 -3.20 -38.17 -5.27
CA LEU A 194 -4.66 -38.11 -5.36
C LEU A 194 -5.04 -37.41 -6.67
N ALA A 195 -5.87 -38.06 -7.47
CA ALA A 195 -6.68 -37.36 -8.47
C ALA A 195 -7.19 -36.06 -7.83
N PRO A 196 -7.24 -34.90 -8.55
CA PRO A 196 -7.61 -33.63 -7.96
C PRO A 196 -8.91 -33.83 -7.18
N ASN A 197 -8.80 -33.88 -5.86
CA ASN A 197 -9.98 -33.95 -5.01
C ASN A 197 -10.63 -32.57 -5.14
N LEU A 198 -11.77 -32.54 -5.77
CA LEU A 198 -12.62 -31.36 -5.77
C LEU A 198 -12.90 -30.98 -4.31
N LYS A 199 -12.30 -29.87 -3.86
CA LYS A 199 -12.48 -29.41 -2.49
C LYS A 199 -13.82 -28.70 -2.33
N TRP A 200 -14.16 -27.90 -3.32
CA TRP A 200 -15.41 -27.16 -3.37
C TRP A 200 -15.75 -26.79 -4.82
N ILE A 201 -17.00 -26.52 -5.06
CA ILE A 201 -17.52 -25.95 -6.28
C ILE A 201 -18.57 -24.91 -5.92
N ASN A 202 -18.46 -23.72 -6.49
CA ASN A 202 -19.46 -22.66 -6.36
C ASN A 202 -19.99 -22.30 -7.72
N GLN A 203 -21.26 -21.94 -7.75
CA GLN A 203 -21.92 -21.48 -8.94
C GLN A 203 -22.36 -20.03 -8.71
N ILE A 204 -21.99 -19.16 -9.66
CA ILE A 204 -22.58 -17.84 -9.82
C ILE A 204 -23.65 -18.02 -10.88
N TYR A 205 -24.91 -17.81 -10.54
CA TYR A 205 -26.02 -18.01 -11.47
C TYR A 205 -26.96 -16.83 -11.48
N GLY A 206 -27.59 -16.56 -12.61
CA GLY A 206 -28.59 -15.54 -12.80
C GLY A 206 -29.86 -16.11 -13.38
N SER A 207 -30.88 -15.26 -13.53
CA SER A 207 -32.18 -15.61 -14.11
C SER A 207 -32.20 -15.58 -15.64
N GLU A 208 -31.16 -15.04 -16.28
CA GLU A 208 -31.07 -14.80 -17.72
C GLU A 208 -29.91 -15.55 -18.38
N ALA A 209 -29.90 -15.61 -19.70
CA ALA A 209 -29.12 -16.59 -20.48
C ALA A 209 -27.64 -16.20 -20.76
N PHE A 210 -27.08 -15.13 -20.20
CA PHE A 210 -25.77 -14.62 -20.60
C PHE A 210 -24.82 -14.25 -19.45
N ASP A 211 -24.80 -15.08 -18.42
CA ASP A 211 -23.80 -14.93 -17.37
C ASP A 211 -22.49 -15.63 -17.78
N HIS A 212 -21.40 -14.87 -17.80
CA HIS A 212 -20.09 -15.39 -18.22
C HIS A 212 -19.02 -15.08 -17.17
N ALA A 213 -18.47 -16.09 -16.53
CA ALA A 213 -17.17 -15.98 -15.86
C ALA A 213 -16.08 -16.02 -16.94
N LYS A 214 -15.19 -15.04 -16.93
CA LYS A 214 -14.14 -14.91 -17.95
C LYS A 214 -12.79 -15.42 -17.45
N VAL A 215 -12.34 -14.90 -16.32
CA VAL A 215 -11.00 -15.16 -15.80
C VAL A 215 -11.06 -15.23 -14.27
N ASN A 216 -10.20 -16.07 -13.72
CA ASN A 216 -9.93 -16.10 -12.29
C ASN A 216 -8.46 -15.82 -12.00
N SER A 217 -8.16 -15.43 -10.78
CA SER A 217 -6.82 -15.28 -10.23
C SER A 217 -6.79 -15.79 -8.80
N ILE A 218 -5.62 -16.22 -8.35
CA ILE A 218 -5.42 -16.68 -6.96
C ILE A 218 -4.52 -15.66 -6.27
N ASP A 219 -4.97 -15.13 -5.13
CA ASP A 219 -4.17 -14.19 -4.37
C ASP A 219 -3.09 -14.89 -3.52
N LYS A 220 -2.25 -14.08 -2.88
CA LYS A 220 -1.16 -14.56 -2.02
C LYS A 220 -1.61 -15.46 -0.85
N ASP A 221 -2.88 -15.34 -0.44
CA ASP A 221 -3.47 -16.10 0.67
C ASP A 221 -4.22 -17.35 0.18
N GLY A 222 -4.20 -17.59 -1.14
CA GLY A 222 -4.84 -18.73 -1.79
C GLY A 222 -6.32 -18.52 -2.11
N ASN A 223 -6.86 -17.34 -1.91
CA ASN A 223 -8.26 -17.04 -2.23
C ASN A 223 -8.45 -16.83 -3.73
N VAL A 224 -9.63 -17.19 -4.22
CA VAL A 224 -9.96 -17.12 -5.63
C VAL A 224 -10.72 -15.84 -5.94
N TRP A 225 -10.19 -15.04 -6.87
CA TRP A 225 -10.86 -13.89 -7.44
C TRP A 225 -11.43 -14.23 -8.80
N VAL A 226 -12.61 -13.74 -9.11
CA VAL A 226 -13.32 -14.01 -10.35
C VAL A 226 -13.76 -12.70 -10.99
N ALA A 227 -13.52 -12.53 -12.29
CA ALA A 227 -14.15 -11.50 -13.11
C ALA A 227 -15.22 -12.12 -13.98
N ALA A 228 -16.39 -11.51 -14.02
CA ALA A 228 -17.55 -11.98 -14.77
C ALA A 228 -18.34 -10.83 -15.39
N SER A 229 -19.22 -11.20 -16.29
CA SER A 229 -20.31 -10.35 -16.81
C SER A 229 -21.63 -11.04 -16.51
N TYR A 230 -22.63 -10.30 -16.05
CA TYR A 230 -23.88 -10.87 -15.60
C TYR A 230 -25.09 -9.97 -15.91
N PHE A 231 -26.28 -10.57 -16.05
CA PHE A 231 -27.57 -9.86 -16.10
C PHE A 231 -28.22 -9.74 -14.74
N SER A 232 -28.14 -10.79 -13.94
CA SER A 232 -28.49 -10.77 -12.51
C SER A 232 -27.73 -11.88 -11.83
N ALA A 233 -26.95 -11.59 -10.78
CA ALA A 233 -26.10 -12.57 -10.13
C ALA A 233 -26.63 -12.94 -8.76
N THR A 234 -26.70 -14.23 -8.47
CA THR A 234 -26.90 -14.79 -7.14
C THR A 234 -25.67 -15.61 -6.76
N PHE A 235 -25.12 -15.35 -5.59
CA PHE A 235 -23.97 -16.04 -5.04
C PHE A 235 -24.45 -16.93 -3.88
N SER A 236 -24.13 -18.22 -3.92
CA SER A 236 -24.39 -19.18 -2.83
C SER A 236 -25.58 -18.80 -1.95
N ASP A 237 -26.77 -19.10 -2.38
CA ASP A 237 -28.06 -19.14 -1.67
C ASP A 237 -28.54 -17.88 -0.93
N GLU A 238 -27.70 -16.85 -0.65
CA GLU A 238 -28.12 -15.73 0.21
C GLU A 238 -27.76 -14.32 -0.28
N VAL A 239 -26.79 -14.15 -1.20
CA VAL A 239 -26.35 -12.84 -1.64
C VAL A 239 -26.69 -12.64 -3.11
N SER A 240 -27.60 -11.71 -3.39
CA SER A 240 -28.01 -11.36 -4.75
C SER A 240 -27.60 -9.93 -5.09
N PHE A 241 -27.04 -9.76 -6.28
CA PHE A 241 -26.72 -8.46 -6.85
C PHE A 241 -27.61 -8.24 -8.08
N PRO A 242 -28.62 -7.37 -7.99
CA PRO A 242 -29.37 -6.98 -9.16
C PRO A 242 -28.45 -6.22 -10.13
N ASN A 243 -28.63 -6.41 -11.42
CA ASN A 243 -27.94 -5.59 -12.40
C ASN A 243 -28.46 -4.14 -12.34
N ILE A 244 -27.58 -3.22 -12.66
CA ILE A 244 -27.89 -1.78 -12.71
C ILE A 244 -28.30 -1.40 -14.13
N GLY A 245 -27.72 -2.07 -15.12
CA GLY A 245 -27.93 -1.82 -16.53
C GLY A 245 -28.53 -3.01 -17.26
N ASN A 246 -27.98 -3.31 -18.41
CA ASN A 246 -28.36 -4.43 -19.24
C ASN A 246 -27.48 -5.65 -18.90
N THR A 247 -26.18 -5.51 -19.05
CA THR A 247 -25.16 -6.46 -18.56
C THR A 247 -24.18 -5.68 -17.71
N ASP A 248 -23.90 -6.13 -16.52
CA ASP A 248 -22.92 -5.51 -15.62
C ASP A 248 -21.68 -6.39 -15.47
N ALA A 249 -20.56 -5.77 -15.18
CA ALA A 249 -19.36 -6.48 -14.79
C ALA A 249 -19.37 -6.78 -13.28
N LEU A 250 -18.66 -7.85 -12.90
CA LEU A 250 -18.58 -8.34 -11.54
C LEU A 250 -17.15 -8.72 -11.20
N VAL A 251 -16.73 -8.39 -9.97
CA VAL A 251 -15.57 -8.98 -9.32
C VAL A 251 -16.02 -9.63 -8.04
N ALA A 252 -15.72 -10.90 -7.84
CA ALA A 252 -16.03 -11.66 -6.63
C ALA A 252 -14.80 -12.34 -6.06
N LYS A 253 -14.79 -12.54 -4.74
CA LYS A 253 -13.73 -13.26 -4.03
C LYS A 253 -14.31 -14.37 -3.17
N TYR A 254 -13.65 -15.52 -3.23
CA TYR A 254 -13.98 -16.72 -2.47
C TYR A 254 -12.79 -17.21 -1.67
N ASN A 255 -13.05 -17.74 -0.50
CA ASN A 255 -12.02 -18.40 0.31
C ASN A 255 -11.48 -19.64 -0.42
N GLY A 256 -10.18 -19.73 -0.60
CA GLY A 256 -9.55 -20.83 -1.33
C GLY A 256 -9.58 -22.18 -0.62
N ILE A 257 -9.84 -22.21 0.69
CA ILE A 257 -9.86 -23.44 1.49
C ILE A 257 -11.20 -24.15 1.36
N ASP A 258 -12.30 -23.43 1.56
CA ASP A 258 -13.66 -23.99 1.67
C ASP A 258 -14.65 -23.46 0.63
N GLY A 259 -14.22 -22.51 -0.20
CA GLY A 259 -15.05 -21.88 -1.22
C GLY A 259 -16.09 -20.90 -0.68
N SER A 260 -16.08 -20.57 0.60
CA SER A 260 -17.05 -19.62 1.14
C SER A 260 -16.94 -18.25 0.45
N PHE A 261 -18.08 -17.63 0.20
CA PHE A 261 -18.15 -16.30 -0.38
C PHE A 261 -17.58 -15.27 0.60
N MET A 262 -16.69 -14.42 0.13
CA MET A 262 -16.07 -13.36 0.94
C MET A 262 -16.69 -12.00 0.63
N TRP A 263 -16.67 -11.59 -0.63
CA TRP A 263 -17.27 -10.34 -1.08
C TRP A 263 -17.42 -10.31 -2.61
N ALA A 264 -18.26 -9.40 -3.11
CA ALA A 264 -18.30 -9.03 -4.53
C ALA A 264 -18.49 -7.53 -4.72
N ARG A 265 -18.11 -7.06 -5.91
CA ARG A 265 -18.33 -5.70 -6.38
C ARG A 265 -18.92 -5.77 -7.78
N THR A 266 -19.98 -5.03 -7.98
CA THR A 266 -20.61 -4.85 -9.27
C THR A 266 -20.11 -3.57 -9.92
N ILE A 267 -20.01 -3.58 -11.23
CA ILE A 267 -19.65 -2.42 -12.03
C ILE A 267 -20.68 -2.33 -13.13
N GLY A 268 -21.56 -1.35 -13.04
CA GLY A 268 -22.69 -1.23 -13.92
C GLY A 268 -23.12 0.21 -14.17
N GLY A 269 -23.73 0.45 -15.30
CA GLY A 269 -24.20 1.76 -15.74
C GLY A 269 -25.70 1.82 -16.02
N SER A 270 -26.20 3.00 -16.38
CA SER A 270 -27.61 3.22 -16.63
C SER A 270 -28.15 2.38 -17.82
N PRO A 271 -29.31 1.75 -17.68
CA PRO A 271 -29.94 0.97 -18.77
C PRO A 271 -30.33 1.81 -19.99
N VAL A 272 -30.32 3.13 -19.85
CA VAL A 272 -30.73 4.07 -20.92
C VAL A 272 -29.77 4.05 -22.11
N SER A 273 -28.52 3.65 -21.92
CA SER A 273 -27.53 3.64 -22.98
C SER A 273 -27.60 2.41 -23.90
N GLY A 274 -28.29 1.33 -23.51
CA GLY A 274 -28.26 0.05 -24.21
C GLY A 274 -26.88 -0.58 -24.33
N ARG A 275 -25.94 -0.14 -23.50
CA ARG A 275 -24.53 -0.54 -23.50
C ARG A 275 -24.28 -1.49 -22.31
N ASN A 276 -23.24 -2.30 -22.44
CA ASN A 276 -22.95 -3.37 -21.51
C ASN A 276 -21.56 -3.18 -20.92
N GLU A 277 -21.45 -3.19 -19.61
CA GLU A 277 -20.19 -3.36 -18.92
C GLU A 277 -19.80 -4.84 -18.97
N GLN A 278 -18.51 -5.09 -19.13
CA GLN A 278 -18.04 -6.47 -19.20
C GLN A 278 -16.75 -6.64 -18.38
N GLY A 279 -16.76 -7.60 -17.47
CA GLY A 279 -15.56 -8.07 -16.79
C GLY A 279 -14.79 -9.00 -17.72
N GLN A 280 -13.59 -8.60 -18.11
CA GLN A 280 -12.75 -9.39 -19.01
C GLN A 280 -11.63 -10.10 -18.28
N ALA A 281 -10.98 -9.43 -17.31
CA ALA A 281 -9.92 -10.05 -16.53
C ALA A 281 -9.85 -9.51 -15.09
N ILE A 282 -9.31 -10.33 -14.23
CA ILE A 282 -8.86 -10.01 -12.87
C ILE A 282 -7.51 -10.66 -12.65
N VAL A 283 -6.56 -9.92 -12.14
CA VAL A 283 -5.25 -10.44 -11.73
C VAL A 283 -4.93 -9.96 -10.33
N THR A 284 -4.23 -10.77 -9.58
CA THR A 284 -3.89 -10.48 -8.19
C THR A 284 -2.40 -10.18 -8.04
N ASP A 285 -2.09 -9.18 -7.26
CA ASP A 285 -0.72 -8.87 -6.84
C ASP A 285 -0.30 -9.86 -5.75
N VAL A 286 0.66 -10.69 -6.06
CA VAL A 286 1.19 -11.71 -5.12
C VAL A 286 1.90 -11.10 -3.91
N MET A 287 2.22 -9.81 -3.95
CA MET A 287 2.89 -9.12 -2.85
C MET A 287 1.88 -8.53 -1.86
N THR A 288 0.87 -7.81 -2.36
CA THR A 288 -0.11 -7.12 -1.52
C THR A 288 -1.37 -7.93 -1.28
N GLY A 289 -1.73 -8.80 -2.22
CA GLY A 289 -3.01 -9.51 -2.25
C GLY A 289 -4.14 -8.68 -2.85
N ASP A 290 -3.83 -7.50 -3.40
CA ASP A 290 -4.77 -6.66 -4.13
C ASP A 290 -5.11 -7.27 -5.48
N GLY A 291 -6.25 -6.87 -6.07
CA GLY A 291 -6.66 -7.29 -7.40
C GLY A 291 -6.76 -6.12 -8.36
N VAL A 292 -6.38 -6.34 -9.63
CA VAL A 292 -6.62 -5.40 -10.72
C VAL A 292 -7.60 -6.03 -11.71
N PHE A 293 -8.75 -5.40 -11.80
CA PHE A 293 -9.78 -5.68 -12.80
C PHE A 293 -9.49 -4.89 -14.08
N THR A 294 -9.75 -5.49 -15.24
CA THR A 294 -9.90 -4.77 -16.49
C THR A 294 -11.08 -5.30 -17.30
N GLY A 295 -11.68 -4.41 -18.10
CA GLY A 295 -12.85 -4.74 -18.86
C GLY A 295 -13.38 -3.57 -19.70
N ILE A 296 -14.64 -3.66 -20.06
CA ILE A 296 -15.37 -2.62 -20.76
C ILE A 296 -16.15 -1.79 -19.76
N ILE A 297 -15.95 -0.50 -19.78
CA ILE A 297 -16.67 0.49 -18.98
C ILE A 297 -17.43 1.42 -19.92
N THR A 298 -18.66 1.75 -19.57
CA THR A 298 -19.51 2.67 -20.35
C THR A 298 -19.80 3.96 -19.58
N PRO A 299 -20.33 5.00 -20.24
CA PRO A 299 -20.76 6.21 -19.55
C PRO A 299 -21.72 5.90 -18.40
N ASP A 300 -21.57 6.60 -17.30
CA ASP A 300 -22.35 6.42 -16.07
C ASP A 300 -22.13 5.11 -15.30
N ALA A 301 -21.17 4.27 -15.71
CA ALA A 301 -20.78 3.10 -14.93
C ALA A 301 -20.31 3.51 -13.52
N ARG A 302 -20.64 2.68 -12.53
CA ARG A 302 -20.32 2.88 -11.10
C ARG A 302 -19.95 1.56 -10.46
N ILE A 303 -19.23 1.63 -9.37
CA ILE A 303 -18.97 0.46 -8.53
C ILE A 303 -20.05 0.42 -7.45
N GLY A 304 -20.76 -0.72 -7.32
CA GLY A 304 -21.81 -0.91 -6.32
C GLY A 304 -23.20 -0.52 -6.81
N THR A 305 -23.97 0.21 -6.02
CA THR A 305 -25.36 0.57 -6.31
C THR A 305 -25.50 1.91 -7.01
N LEU A 306 -26.64 2.16 -7.65
CA LEU A 306 -26.99 3.45 -8.30
C LEU A 306 -26.86 4.70 -7.40
N ASN A 307 -26.80 4.51 -6.08
CA ASN A 307 -26.68 5.61 -5.13
C ASN A 307 -25.24 6.00 -4.81
N GLU A 308 -24.26 5.27 -5.33
CA GLU A 308 -22.85 5.63 -5.16
C GLU A 308 -22.47 6.75 -6.14
N THR A 309 -21.72 7.73 -5.63
CA THR A 309 -21.34 8.94 -6.38
C THR A 309 -20.11 8.72 -7.28
N ASP A 310 -19.55 7.54 -7.26
CA ASP A 310 -18.27 7.20 -7.87
C ASP A 310 -18.46 6.76 -9.32
N SER A 311 -18.64 7.73 -10.23
CA SER A 311 -18.80 7.48 -11.66
C SER A 311 -17.46 7.43 -12.39
N PHE A 312 -17.39 6.65 -13.45
CA PHE A 312 -16.25 6.58 -14.35
C PHE A 312 -16.38 7.62 -15.46
N PRO A 313 -15.48 8.61 -15.54
CA PRO A 313 -15.45 9.53 -16.67
C PRO A 313 -14.96 8.78 -17.92
N THR A 314 -15.86 8.51 -18.85
CA THR A 314 -15.52 7.91 -20.14
C THR A 314 -15.27 8.99 -21.19
N ASN A 315 -14.46 8.66 -22.21
CA ASN A 315 -14.17 9.57 -23.33
C ASN A 315 -15.07 9.30 -24.54
N GLY A 316 -15.75 8.17 -24.57
CA GLY A 316 -16.58 7.73 -25.68
C GLY A 316 -17.76 6.89 -25.24
N GLY A 317 -18.02 5.82 -25.96
CA GLY A 317 -19.11 4.91 -25.66
C GLY A 317 -18.72 3.75 -24.77
N ARG A 318 -17.65 3.06 -25.09
CA ARG A 318 -17.08 1.93 -24.36
C ARG A 318 -15.59 2.15 -24.27
N ASP A 319 -15.07 2.16 -23.06
CA ASP A 319 -13.66 2.45 -22.79
C ASP A 319 -13.01 1.29 -22.02
N ILE A 320 -11.68 1.23 -22.05
CA ILE A 320 -10.88 0.33 -21.23
C ILE A 320 -10.97 0.78 -19.78
N GLY A 321 -11.67 0.03 -18.95
CA GLY A 321 -11.67 0.24 -17.50
C GLY A 321 -10.55 -0.55 -16.82
N VAL A 322 -9.87 0.09 -15.88
CA VAL A 322 -8.88 -0.55 -15.00
C VAL A 322 -9.17 -0.11 -13.59
N ILE A 323 -9.41 -1.08 -12.70
CA ILE A 323 -9.77 -0.79 -11.31
C ILE A 323 -8.90 -1.63 -10.39
N ARG A 324 -8.24 -1.00 -9.42
CA ARG A 324 -7.52 -1.70 -8.36
C ARG A 324 -8.37 -1.74 -7.11
N PHE A 325 -8.53 -2.95 -6.57
CA PHE A 325 -9.20 -3.24 -5.31
C PHE A 325 -8.17 -3.75 -4.30
N ASP A 326 -8.35 -3.38 -3.03
CA ASP A 326 -7.61 -4.03 -1.95
C ASP A 326 -8.11 -5.47 -1.71
N LYS A 327 -7.42 -6.20 -0.84
CA LYS A 327 -7.78 -7.59 -0.50
C LYS A 327 -9.21 -7.75 0.08
N ASP A 328 -9.81 -6.67 0.59
CA ASP A 328 -11.14 -6.64 1.20
C ASP A 328 -12.22 -6.10 0.23
N GLY A 329 -11.82 -5.82 -1.02
CA GLY A 329 -12.69 -5.37 -2.09
C GLY A 329 -13.01 -3.87 -2.07
N ASN A 330 -12.28 -3.06 -1.31
CA ASN A 330 -12.41 -1.61 -1.40
C ASN A 330 -11.63 -1.10 -2.61
N LYS A 331 -12.21 -0.17 -3.35
CA LYS A 331 -11.53 0.46 -4.48
C LYS A 331 -10.37 1.31 -3.98
N ILE A 332 -9.16 1.02 -4.46
CA ILE A 332 -7.98 1.84 -4.24
C ILE A 332 -7.96 2.98 -5.25
N TRP A 333 -8.07 2.66 -6.53
CA TRP A 333 -8.17 3.63 -7.63
C TRP A 333 -8.86 3.01 -8.85
N HIS A 334 -9.25 3.86 -9.77
CA HIS A 334 -9.68 3.46 -11.12
C HIS A 334 -9.07 4.37 -12.18
N LYS A 335 -8.90 3.85 -13.38
CA LYS A 335 -8.51 4.57 -14.59
C LYS A 335 -9.40 4.13 -15.76
N VAL A 336 -9.65 5.07 -16.64
CA VAL A 336 -10.40 4.82 -17.88
C VAL A 336 -9.58 5.33 -19.05
N PHE A 337 -9.36 4.48 -20.04
CA PHE A 337 -8.60 4.80 -21.24
C PHE A 337 -9.47 4.54 -22.46
N GLY A 338 -9.73 5.58 -23.21
CA GLY A 338 -10.58 5.50 -24.39
C GLY A 338 -10.47 6.71 -25.30
N SER A 339 -11.08 6.61 -26.47
CA SER A 339 -11.18 7.68 -27.45
C SER A 339 -12.59 8.28 -27.46
N ALA A 340 -12.81 9.32 -28.28
CA ALA A 340 -14.15 9.84 -28.47
C ALA A 340 -15.06 8.90 -29.34
N LYS A 341 -14.55 7.74 -29.71
CA LYS A 341 -15.28 6.69 -30.44
C LYS A 341 -15.97 5.71 -29.51
N ASP A 342 -16.60 4.69 -30.03
CA ASP A 342 -17.53 3.86 -29.26
C ASP A 342 -17.01 2.44 -28.94
N TRP A 343 -15.74 2.13 -29.12
CA TRP A 343 -15.40 0.71 -28.99
C TRP A 343 -13.96 0.42 -28.58
N GLU A 344 -13.71 0.61 -27.31
CA GLU A 344 -12.49 0.17 -26.62
C GLU A 344 -12.83 -0.91 -25.60
N ALA A 345 -11.91 -1.83 -25.39
CA ALA A 345 -12.07 -2.92 -24.43
C ALA A 345 -10.73 -3.31 -23.78
N GLY A 346 -10.69 -3.32 -22.46
CA GLY A 346 -9.62 -3.98 -21.71
C GLY A 346 -9.84 -5.49 -21.74
N ILE A 347 -8.84 -6.27 -22.14
CA ILE A 347 -8.96 -7.71 -22.36
C ILE A 347 -8.25 -8.52 -21.30
N ASN A 348 -7.06 -8.10 -20.92
CA ASN A 348 -6.27 -8.81 -19.91
C ASN A 348 -5.33 -7.85 -19.17
N ALA A 349 -4.85 -8.27 -18.02
CA ALA A 349 -3.85 -7.55 -17.27
C ALA A 349 -2.87 -8.53 -16.60
N THR A 350 -1.70 -8.04 -16.19
CA THR A 350 -0.75 -8.80 -15.39
C THR A 350 0.13 -7.87 -14.58
N PHE A 351 0.74 -8.39 -13.51
CA PHE A 351 1.73 -7.68 -12.72
C PHE A 351 3.16 -8.08 -13.11
N ASP A 352 4.07 -7.13 -13.13
CA ASP A 352 5.49 -7.47 -13.07
C ASP A 352 5.96 -7.62 -11.61
N LYS A 353 7.19 -8.14 -11.44
CA LYS A 353 7.80 -8.34 -10.11
C LYS A 353 8.03 -7.05 -9.31
N LYS A 354 7.79 -5.88 -9.92
CA LYS A 354 7.92 -4.56 -9.27
C LYS A 354 6.56 -3.98 -8.87
N GLY A 355 5.47 -4.73 -9.09
CA GLY A 355 4.11 -4.26 -8.86
C GLY A 355 3.59 -3.32 -9.94
N ASN A 356 4.29 -3.18 -11.09
CA ASN A 356 3.72 -2.48 -12.23
C ASN A 356 2.68 -3.36 -12.91
N ILE A 357 1.68 -2.71 -13.48
CA ILE A 357 0.53 -3.35 -14.12
C ILE A 357 0.66 -3.18 -15.63
N TYR A 358 0.54 -4.27 -16.34
CA TYR A 358 0.41 -4.27 -17.81
C TYR A 358 -1.04 -4.56 -18.14
N VAL A 359 -1.64 -3.68 -18.90
CA VAL A 359 -3.01 -3.82 -19.43
C VAL A 359 -2.94 -3.96 -20.93
N ILE A 360 -3.63 -4.94 -21.46
CA ILE A 360 -3.84 -5.06 -22.90
C ILE A 360 -5.33 -4.90 -23.22
N GLY A 361 -5.57 -4.35 -24.37
CA GLY A 361 -6.91 -4.15 -24.90
C GLY A 361 -6.92 -3.88 -26.37
N TYR A 362 -8.12 -3.66 -26.89
CA TYR A 362 -8.25 -3.07 -28.22
C TYR A 362 -8.81 -1.67 -28.16
N THR A 363 -8.50 -0.94 -29.18
CA THR A 363 -9.08 0.37 -29.47
C THR A 363 -9.60 0.40 -30.89
N ASN A 364 -10.63 1.17 -31.10
CA ASN A 364 -11.11 1.48 -32.46
C ASN A 364 -10.33 2.67 -33.06
N ASP A 365 -10.76 3.19 -34.20
CA ASP A 365 -10.22 4.40 -34.80
C ASP A 365 -10.44 5.61 -33.88
N GLY A 366 -9.37 6.14 -33.36
CA GLY A 366 -9.39 7.28 -32.41
C GLY A 366 -8.14 7.34 -31.56
N ASP A 367 -7.85 8.54 -31.11
CA ASP A 367 -6.67 8.79 -30.27
C ASP A 367 -7.00 8.52 -28.81
N ILE A 368 -6.17 7.70 -28.17
CA ILE A 368 -6.23 7.47 -26.72
C ILE A 368 -5.13 8.29 -26.05
N VAL A 369 -5.50 9.07 -25.04
CA VAL A 369 -4.56 9.85 -24.25
C VAL A 369 -4.31 9.15 -22.91
N ILE A 370 -3.04 8.83 -22.63
CA ILE A 370 -2.60 8.17 -21.42
C ILE A 370 -1.87 9.19 -20.53
N PRO A 371 -2.41 9.56 -19.37
CA PRO A 371 -1.68 10.38 -18.39
C PRO A 371 -0.48 9.62 -17.84
N MET A 372 0.69 10.25 -17.82
CA MET A 372 1.96 9.66 -17.45
C MET A 372 2.37 10.06 -16.01
N ALA A 373 3.17 9.22 -15.35
CA ALA A 373 3.64 9.44 -14.00
C ALA A 373 4.55 10.67 -13.83
N ASP A 374 5.17 11.14 -14.90
CA ASP A 374 5.98 12.37 -14.92
C ASP A 374 5.18 13.66 -15.13
N GLY A 375 3.85 13.56 -15.16
CA GLY A 375 2.92 14.66 -15.39
C GLY A 375 2.70 15.00 -16.87
N SER A 376 3.36 14.30 -17.79
CA SER A 376 3.11 14.39 -19.24
C SER A 376 1.90 13.55 -19.67
N SER A 377 1.63 13.50 -20.95
CA SER A 377 0.68 12.54 -21.53
C SER A 377 1.22 11.95 -22.83
N GLU A 378 0.94 10.67 -23.07
CA GLU A 378 1.24 9.98 -24.32
C GLU A 378 -0.05 9.82 -25.12
N THR A 379 -0.04 10.21 -26.39
CA THR A 379 -1.19 10.03 -27.30
C THR A 379 -0.92 8.86 -28.24
N LEU A 380 -1.76 7.85 -28.16
CA LEU A 380 -1.76 6.71 -29.06
C LEU A 380 -2.72 6.99 -30.21
N ALA A 381 -2.19 7.57 -31.30
CA ALA A 381 -2.97 7.86 -32.49
C ALA A 381 -3.36 6.58 -33.22
N GLY A 382 -4.58 6.53 -33.82
CA GLY A 382 -5.02 5.35 -34.55
C GLY A 382 -6.16 5.55 -35.55
N THR A 383 -6.18 4.67 -36.51
CA THR A 383 -7.12 4.73 -37.66
C THR A 383 -7.86 3.40 -37.92
N SER A 384 -7.68 2.41 -37.05
CA SER A 384 -8.29 1.07 -37.18
C SER A 384 -8.45 0.41 -35.79
N VAL A 385 -9.05 -0.78 -35.77
CA VAL A 385 -9.06 -1.61 -34.56
C VAL A 385 -7.66 -2.16 -34.31
N ASP A 386 -6.99 -1.71 -33.27
CA ASP A 386 -5.62 -2.07 -32.95
C ASP A 386 -5.50 -2.55 -31.52
N VAL A 387 -4.44 -3.28 -31.24
CA VAL A 387 -4.07 -3.68 -29.89
C VAL A 387 -3.36 -2.53 -29.20
N VAL A 388 -3.72 -2.29 -27.94
CA VAL A 388 -2.98 -1.38 -27.06
C VAL A 388 -2.38 -2.15 -25.89
N ILE A 389 -1.17 -1.74 -25.51
CA ILE A 389 -0.49 -2.21 -24.32
C ILE A 389 -0.15 -0.98 -23.50
N ILE A 390 -0.63 -0.94 -22.26
CA ILE A 390 -0.41 0.17 -21.33
C ILE A 390 0.32 -0.38 -20.11
N LYS A 391 1.46 0.20 -19.77
CA LYS A 391 2.14 -0.09 -18.51
C LYS A 391 1.87 1.02 -17.52
N LEU A 392 1.38 0.65 -16.34
CA LEU A 392 1.07 1.54 -15.23
C LEU A 392 1.98 1.22 -14.03
N ASN A 393 2.25 2.21 -13.19
CA ASN A 393 2.80 1.99 -11.87
C ASN A 393 1.72 1.48 -10.89
N GLY A 394 2.10 1.24 -9.64
CA GLY A 394 1.16 0.79 -8.60
C GLY A 394 0.00 1.76 -8.31
N ASP A 395 0.15 3.04 -8.60
CA ASP A 395 -0.85 4.09 -8.41
C ASP A 395 -1.73 4.32 -9.65
N GLY A 396 -1.54 3.50 -10.68
CA GLY A 396 -2.30 3.56 -11.91
C GLY A 396 -1.89 4.67 -12.86
N GLU A 397 -0.68 5.23 -12.71
CA GLU A 397 -0.15 6.24 -13.62
C GLU A 397 0.67 5.59 -14.73
N GLY A 398 0.58 6.13 -15.94
CA GLY A 398 1.27 5.61 -17.12
C GLY A 398 2.78 5.66 -16.99
N LEU A 399 3.45 4.56 -17.29
CA LEU A 399 4.91 4.50 -17.44
C LEU A 399 5.32 4.49 -18.90
N TRP A 400 4.55 3.83 -19.71
CA TRP A 400 4.61 3.87 -21.18
C TRP A 400 3.34 3.20 -21.77
N ALA A 401 3.04 3.53 -23.02
CA ALA A 401 1.98 2.86 -23.75
C ALA A 401 2.42 2.58 -25.20
N LYS A 402 1.85 1.56 -25.81
CA LYS A 402 2.11 1.17 -27.21
C LYS A 402 0.81 0.80 -27.89
N ARG A 403 0.65 1.23 -29.13
CA ARG A 403 -0.37 0.77 -30.05
C ARG A 403 0.28 -0.12 -31.09
N LEU A 404 -0.29 -1.30 -31.33
CA LEU A 404 0.19 -2.31 -32.25
C LEU A 404 -0.94 -2.58 -33.27
N GLY A 405 -0.67 -2.33 -34.52
CA GLY A 405 -1.61 -2.55 -35.57
C GLY A 405 -1.10 -2.08 -36.91
N THR A 406 -1.81 -2.44 -38.00
CA THR A 406 -1.52 -2.02 -39.35
C THR A 406 -2.65 -1.17 -39.88
N VAL A 407 -2.34 -0.20 -40.72
CA VAL A 407 -3.35 0.69 -41.31
C VAL A 407 -4.41 -0.11 -42.08
N ASN A 408 -5.69 0.10 -41.73
CA ASN A 408 -6.87 -0.52 -42.33
C ASN A 408 -7.00 -2.04 -42.15
N LYS A 409 -6.41 -2.64 -41.10
CA LYS A 409 -6.65 -4.03 -40.71
C LYS A 409 -6.94 -4.08 -39.20
N GLY A 410 -7.88 -4.92 -38.80
CA GLY A 410 -8.16 -5.18 -37.38
C GLY A 410 -7.26 -6.28 -36.87
N GLU A 411 -6.63 -6.05 -35.72
CA GLU A 411 -5.85 -7.02 -34.95
C GLU A 411 -6.60 -7.41 -33.68
N GLU A 412 -6.47 -8.67 -33.28
CA GLU A 412 -7.07 -9.21 -32.06
C GLU A 412 -6.00 -9.82 -31.16
N ILE A 413 -6.21 -9.72 -29.83
CA ILE A 413 -5.37 -10.33 -28.82
C ILE A 413 -6.25 -11.01 -27.79
N TYR A 414 -5.83 -12.18 -27.29
CA TYR A 414 -6.60 -12.98 -26.34
C TYR A 414 -5.92 -13.21 -24.99
N GLY A 415 -4.66 -12.81 -24.83
CA GLY A 415 -3.96 -12.98 -23.57
C GLY A 415 -2.56 -12.38 -23.54
N LEU A 416 -2.01 -12.28 -22.33
CA LEU A 416 -0.64 -11.92 -21.98
C LEU A 416 0.06 -13.10 -21.34
#